data_932ba8618eb0a9db1e89c98e3517d697
#
_entry.id   932ba8618eb0a9db1e89c98e3517d697
#
_cell.length_a   1.000
_cell.length_b   1.000
_cell.length_c   1.000
_cell.angle_alpha   90.00
_cell.angle_beta   90.00
_cell.angle_gamma   90.00
#
_symmetry.space_group_name_H-M   'P 1'
#
loop_
_entity.id
_entity.type
_entity.pdbx_description
1 polymer ?
#
loop_
_entity_poly.entity_id
_entity_poly.type
_entity_poly.pdbx_seq_one_letter_code
_entity_poly.pdbx_strand_id
1 'polypeptide(L)'
;MNVYANFDLLYLMANITAKYSELSFYEINVLLYLSKLISIYDGQTSTNWKYDFTVSKSGAPISKEILTEIETMQDNFSLVSDDDIYFRIANQPLVASISAKLSLQKMFVQRTKYLQCTVDALLSKTLPTIVNAMQREPGIKEFRILDRSGILHDISDSSDDDIFTDFKTLKSIIGDIKSDVFVPACIWIDCLSSVET
;
A
#
# COMPACT_ATOMS: atom_id res chain seq x y z
N MET A 1 -4.73 -1.41 18.78
CA MET A 1 -3.88 -0.44 18.07
C MET A 1 -2.64 -1.14 17.52
N ASN A 2 -2.46 -1.16 16.22
CA ASN A 2 -1.25 -1.66 15.55
C ASN A 2 -0.37 -0.46 15.20
N VAL A 3 0.76 -0.30 15.90
CA VAL A 3 1.63 0.87 15.76
C VAL A 3 2.17 1.06 14.32
N TYR A 4 2.34 -0.02 13.56
CA TYR A 4 2.80 0.02 12.17
C TYR A 4 1.67 0.46 11.23
N ALA A 5 0.48 -0.11 11.37
CA ALA A 5 -0.69 0.30 10.59
C ALA A 5 -1.05 1.77 10.86
N ASN A 6 -0.97 2.20 12.13
CA ASN A 6 -1.19 3.58 12.53
C ASN A 6 -0.19 4.53 11.86
N PHE A 7 1.11 4.19 11.92
CA PHE A 7 2.15 4.99 11.28
C PHE A 7 1.96 5.08 9.77
N ASP A 8 1.68 3.95 9.10
CA ASP A 8 1.52 3.90 7.65
C ASP A 8 0.34 4.73 7.18
N LEU A 9 -0.81 4.60 7.85
CA LEU A 9 -2.00 5.40 7.57
C LEU A 9 -1.71 6.89 7.75
N LEU A 10 -1.10 7.26 8.87
CA LEU A 10 -0.75 8.64 9.19
C LEU A 10 0.25 9.20 8.16
N TYR A 11 1.30 8.43 7.81
CA TYR A 11 2.30 8.85 6.82
C TYR A 11 1.67 9.04 5.44
N LEU A 12 0.91 8.05 4.97
CA LEU A 12 0.24 8.11 3.67
C LEU A 12 -0.65 9.33 3.60
N MET A 13 -1.60 9.46 4.53
CA MET A 13 -2.56 10.55 4.54
C MET A 13 -1.90 11.93 4.67
N ALA A 14 -0.80 12.05 5.42
CA ALA A 14 -0.08 13.31 5.56
C ALA A 14 0.62 13.76 4.27
N ASN A 15 1.06 12.83 3.43
CA ASN A 15 1.90 13.15 2.28
C ASN A 15 1.16 13.20 0.94
N ILE A 16 -0.03 12.57 0.83
CA ILE A 16 -0.82 12.61 -0.41
C ILE A 16 -1.78 13.79 -0.48
N THR A 17 -2.13 14.41 0.62
CA THR A 17 -3.07 15.54 0.68
C THR A 17 -2.67 16.75 -0.16
N ALA A 18 -1.40 16.85 -0.56
CA ALA A 18 -0.97 17.87 -1.53
C ALA A 18 -1.63 17.71 -2.91
N LYS A 19 -2.07 16.47 -3.27
CA LYS A 19 -2.68 16.16 -4.56
C LYS A 19 -4.15 15.71 -4.44
N TYR A 20 -4.48 15.04 -3.35
CA TYR A 20 -5.81 14.50 -3.08
C TYR A 20 -6.29 15.01 -1.73
N SER A 21 -7.45 15.68 -1.70
CA SER A 21 -8.01 16.24 -0.46
C SER A 21 -8.53 15.15 0.49
N GLU A 22 -8.94 14.02 -0.07
CA GLU A 22 -9.56 12.91 0.64
C GLU A 22 -9.33 11.59 -0.10
N LEU A 23 -9.39 10.48 0.61
CA LEU A 23 -9.33 9.11 0.07
C LEU A 23 -10.41 8.25 0.68
N SER A 24 -10.98 7.35 -0.11
CA SER A 24 -11.85 6.29 0.41
C SER A 24 -11.05 5.22 1.15
N PHE A 25 -11.74 4.47 2.02
CA PHE A 25 -11.17 3.28 2.68
C PHE A 25 -10.52 2.32 1.70
N TYR A 26 -11.16 2.13 0.56
CA TYR A 26 -10.66 1.29 -0.51
C TYR A 26 -9.31 1.78 -1.07
N GLU A 27 -9.22 3.05 -1.42
CA GLU A 27 -8.01 3.67 -1.99
C GLU A 27 -6.84 3.65 -0.99
N ILE A 28 -7.12 3.93 0.29
CA ILE A 28 -6.13 3.82 1.37
C ILE A 28 -5.54 2.40 1.42
N ASN A 29 -6.38 1.36 1.41
CA ASN A 29 -5.91 -0.01 1.46
C ASN A 29 -5.10 -0.41 0.22
N VAL A 30 -5.54 0.00 -0.98
CA VAL A 30 -4.81 -0.24 -2.23
C VAL A 30 -3.41 0.38 -2.20
N LEU A 31 -3.28 1.62 -1.72
CA LEU A 31 -2.00 2.32 -1.64
C LEU A 31 -1.06 1.70 -0.60
N LEU A 32 -1.60 1.30 0.56
CA LEU A 32 -0.80 0.63 1.58
C LEU A 32 -0.40 -0.79 1.16
N TYR A 33 -1.26 -1.48 0.40
CA TYR A 33 -0.92 -2.76 -0.21
C TYR A 33 0.19 -2.62 -1.27
N LEU A 34 0.14 -1.60 -2.13
CA LEU A 34 1.23 -1.29 -3.04
C LEU A 34 2.55 -1.07 -2.30
N SER A 35 2.53 -0.35 -1.16
CA SER A 35 3.73 -0.16 -0.34
C SER A 35 4.28 -1.50 0.20
N LYS A 36 3.41 -2.44 0.60
CA LYS A 36 3.80 -3.80 0.99
C LYS A 36 4.46 -4.53 -0.18
N LEU A 37 3.88 -4.50 -1.38
CA LEU A 37 4.45 -5.14 -2.58
C LEU A 37 5.82 -4.56 -2.93
N ILE A 38 5.99 -3.25 -2.86
CA ILE A 38 7.29 -2.59 -3.07
C ILE A 38 8.32 -3.09 -2.05
N SER A 39 7.91 -3.31 -0.80
CA SER A 39 8.81 -3.87 0.22
C SER A 39 9.25 -5.30 -0.10
N ILE A 40 8.34 -6.14 -0.60
CA ILE A 40 8.64 -7.51 -1.05
C ILE A 40 9.58 -7.47 -2.25
N TYR A 41 9.35 -6.57 -3.22
CA TYR A 41 10.27 -6.35 -4.34
C TYR A 41 11.69 -6.00 -3.88
N ASP A 42 11.83 -5.19 -2.83
CA ASP A 42 13.12 -4.81 -2.23
C ASP A 42 13.74 -5.94 -1.37
N GLY A 43 13.09 -7.10 -1.30
CA GLY A 43 13.59 -8.30 -0.61
C GLY A 43 13.17 -8.42 0.86
N GLN A 44 12.18 -7.63 1.30
CA GLN A 44 11.60 -7.83 2.62
C GLN A 44 10.63 -9.00 2.62
N THR A 45 10.58 -9.73 3.73
CA THR A 45 9.55 -10.76 3.89
C THR A 45 8.19 -10.15 4.19
N SER A 46 7.11 -10.79 3.74
CA SER A 46 5.74 -10.35 3.99
C SER A 46 5.45 -10.11 5.47
N THR A 47 5.98 -10.97 6.35
CA THR A 47 5.85 -10.87 7.83
C THR A 47 6.49 -9.61 8.43
N ASN A 48 7.44 -8.98 7.74
CA ASN A 48 8.05 -7.73 8.18
C ASN A 48 7.08 -6.56 8.08
N TRP A 49 6.00 -6.68 7.29
CA TRP A 49 4.98 -5.64 7.18
C TRP A 49 4.14 -5.46 8.46
N LYS A 50 4.01 -6.49 9.30
CA LYS A 50 3.39 -6.48 10.64
C LYS A 50 1.87 -6.30 10.67
N TYR A 51 1.22 -6.34 9.52
CA TYR A 51 -0.22 -6.51 9.38
C TYR A 51 -0.52 -7.08 7.99
N ASP A 52 -1.72 -7.66 7.85
CA ASP A 52 -2.07 -8.46 6.72
C ASP A 52 -3.13 -7.80 5.84
N PHE A 53 -3.15 -8.23 4.58
CA PHE A 53 -4.19 -7.90 3.63
C PHE A 53 -4.91 -9.16 3.20
N THR A 54 -6.23 -9.06 3.07
CA THR A 54 -7.11 -10.08 2.50
C THR A 54 -7.81 -9.51 1.28
N VAL A 55 -8.43 -10.35 0.47
CA VAL A 55 -9.22 -9.88 -0.68
C VAL A 55 -10.67 -9.69 -0.25
N SER A 56 -11.23 -8.53 -0.52
CA SER A 56 -12.66 -8.25 -0.32
C SER A 56 -13.52 -8.95 -1.39
N LYS A 57 -14.83 -9.02 -1.16
CA LYS A 57 -15.78 -9.52 -2.17
C LYS A 57 -15.75 -8.74 -3.48
N SER A 58 -15.34 -7.47 -3.45
CA SER A 58 -15.16 -6.64 -4.65
C SER A 58 -13.81 -6.87 -5.36
N GLY A 59 -12.96 -7.74 -4.83
CA GLY A 59 -11.64 -8.01 -5.39
C GLY A 59 -10.58 -6.97 -5.03
N ALA A 60 -10.73 -6.32 -3.90
CA ALA A 60 -9.80 -5.31 -3.41
C ALA A 60 -8.98 -5.83 -2.23
N PRO A 61 -7.71 -5.43 -2.08
CA PRO A 61 -6.98 -5.68 -0.84
C PRO A 61 -7.61 -4.86 0.29
N ILE A 62 -7.84 -5.50 1.43
CA ILE A 62 -8.33 -4.85 2.66
C ILE A 62 -7.58 -5.39 3.87
N SER A 63 -7.32 -4.53 4.85
CA SER A 63 -6.72 -4.87 6.14
C SER A 63 -7.65 -4.49 7.29
N LYS A 64 -7.85 -5.43 8.20
CA LYS A 64 -8.62 -5.19 9.44
C LYS A 64 -7.89 -4.21 10.36
N GLU A 65 -6.58 -4.27 10.39
CA GLU A 65 -5.76 -3.37 11.19
C GLU A 65 -5.91 -1.92 10.71
N ILE A 66 -5.95 -1.70 9.39
CA ILE A 66 -6.17 -0.36 8.83
C ILE A 66 -7.57 0.15 9.17
N LEU A 67 -8.60 -0.71 9.09
CA LEU A 67 -9.96 -0.33 9.49
C LEU A 67 -9.98 0.12 10.97
N THR A 68 -9.40 -0.68 11.86
CA THR A 68 -9.33 -0.34 13.29
C THR A 68 -8.58 0.96 13.56
N GLU A 69 -7.50 1.24 12.81
CA GLU A 69 -6.75 2.49 12.98
C GLU A 69 -7.51 3.70 12.41
N ILE A 70 -8.28 3.54 11.32
CA ILE A 70 -9.17 4.60 10.82
C ILE A 70 -10.21 4.96 11.87
N GLU A 71 -10.90 3.97 12.45
CA GLU A 71 -11.87 4.16 13.54
C GLU A 71 -11.22 4.88 14.73
N THR A 72 -10.05 4.43 15.15
CA THR A 72 -9.29 5.06 16.25
C THR A 72 -8.92 6.51 15.94
N MET A 73 -8.52 6.80 14.70
CA MET A 73 -8.16 8.17 14.28
C MET A 73 -9.38 9.07 14.11
N GLN A 74 -10.55 8.53 13.78
CA GLN A 74 -11.81 9.26 13.80
C GLN A 74 -12.21 9.61 15.23
N ASP A 75 -12.11 8.68 16.18
CA ASP A 75 -12.44 8.88 17.59
C ASP A 75 -11.59 9.99 18.25
N ASN A 76 -10.33 10.12 17.85
CA ASN A 76 -9.44 11.17 18.35
C ASN A 76 -9.39 12.42 17.45
N PHE A 77 -10.29 12.53 16.49
CA PHE A 77 -10.42 13.64 15.57
C PHE A 77 -9.18 13.93 14.71
N SER A 78 -8.30 12.96 14.49
CA SER A 78 -7.16 13.07 13.57
C SER A 78 -7.57 12.89 12.12
N LEU A 79 -8.51 11.97 11.87
CA LEU A 79 -9.22 11.81 10.61
C LEU A 79 -10.66 12.27 10.76
N VAL A 80 -11.20 12.87 9.71
CA VAL A 80 -12.61 13.24 9.62
C VAL A 80 -13.19 12.71 8.31
N SER A 81 -14.48 12.38 8.36
CA SER A 81 -15.26 11.99 7.20
C SER A 81 -16.63 12.67 7.32
N ASP A 82 -17.16 13.14 6.21
CA ASP A 82 -18.48 13.76 6.17
C ASP A 82 -19.58 12.74 5.78
N ASP A 83 -19.18 11.61 5.17
CA ASP A 83 -20.08 10.57 4.61
C ASP A 83 -19.69 9.13 4.98
N ASP A 84 -18.69 8.94 5.84
CA ASP A 84 -18.09 7.66 6.22
C ASP A 84 -17.48 6.85 5.05
N ILE A 85 -17.32 7.49 3.89
CA ILE A 85 -16.73 6.88 2.69
C ILE A 85 -15.35 7.44 2.42
N TYR A 86 -15.22 8.77 2.48
CA TYR A 86 -13.98 9.49 2.20
C TYR A 86 -13.41 10.11 3.47
N PHE A 87 -12.11 9.95 3.66
CA PHE A 87 -11.37 10.36 4.85
C PHE A 87 -10.34 11.42 4.50
N ARG A 88 -10.24 12.44 5.34
CA ARG A 88 -9.24 13.51 5.25
C ARG A 88 -8.63 13.81 6.63
N ILE A 89 -7.46 14.40 6.63
CA ILE A 89 -6.82 14.83 7.87
C ILE A 89 -7.47 16.12 8.37
N ALA A 90 -7.83 16.14 9.66
CA ALA A 90 -8.44 17.30 10.31
C ALA A 90 -7.45 18.45 10.52
N ASN A 91 -6.21 18.13 10.91
CA ASN A 91 -5.14 19.09 11.17
C ASN A 91 -3.86 18.70 10.44
N GLN A 92 -3.76 19.07 9.16
CA GLN A 92 -2.64 18.73 8.29
C GLN A 92 -1.27 19.12 8.84
N PRO A 93 -1.02 20.35 9.34
CA PRO A 93 0.30 20.73 9.85
C PRO A 93 0.75 19.89 11.05
N LEU A 94 -0.17 19.56 11.95
CA LEU A 94 0.12 18.73 13.12
C LEU A 94 0.47 17.30 12.69
N VAL A 95 -0.36 16.68 11.85
CA VAL A 95 -0.16 15.29 11.39
C VAL A 95 1.12 15.18 10.57
N ALA A 96 1.40 16.12 9.68
CA ALA A 96 2.66 16.16 8.92
C ALA A 96 3.89 16.26 9.85
N SER A 97 3.82 17.11 10.89
CA SER A 97 4.91 17.21 11.89
C SER A 97 5.13 15.91 12.67
N ILE A 98 4.05 15.24 13.07
CA ILE A 98 4.14 13.96 13.78
C ILE A 98 4.70 12.89 12.86
N SER A 99 4.19 12.77 11.64
CA SER A 99 4.64 11.83 10.61
C SER A 99 6.14 12.00 10.33
N ALA A 100 6.60 13.24 10.14
CA ALA A 100 8.01 13.54 9.90
C ALA A 100 8.92 13.13 11.07
N LYS A 101 8.47 13.31 12.32
CA LYS A 101 9.23 12.86 13.50
C LYS A 101 9.27 11.35 13.64
N LEU A 102 8.16 10.68 13.38
CA LEU A 102 8.07 9.21 13.45
C LEU A 102 8.91 8.54 12.36
N SER A 103 8.94 9.10 11.15
CA SER A 103 9.72 8.57 10.02
C SER A 103 11.24 8.50 10.29
N LEU A 104 11.76 9.30 11.23
CA LEU A 104 13.15 9.27 11.64
C LEU A 104 13.46 8.17 12.67
N GLN A 105 12.45 7.53 13.25
CA GLN A 105 12.66 6.44 14.19
C GLN A 105 13.14 5.18 13.46
N LYS A 106 14.16 4.51 14.03
CA LYS A 106 14.81 3.33 13.44
C LYS A 106 13.80 2.27 12.94
N MET A 107 12.70 2.07 13.68
CA MET A 107 11.68 1.09 13.32
C MET A 107 10.85 1.46 12.08
N PHE A 108 10.84 2.74 11.68
CA PHE A 108 10.03 3.24 10.56
C PHE A 108 10.85 3.68 9.34
N VAL A 109 12.17 3.89 9.49
CA VAL A 109 13.03 4.41 8.40
C VAL A 109 12.89 3.62 7.11
N GLN A 110 12.98 2.28 7.19
CA GLN A 110 12.88 1.44 6.01
C GLN A 110 11.46 1.44 5.44
N ARG A 111 10.45 1.43 6.31
CA ARG A 111 9.04 1.48 5.96
C ARG A 111 8.67 2.79 5.26
N THR A 112 9.22 3.90 5.74
CA THR A 112 9.08 5.22 5.13
C THR A 112 9.54 5.23 3.67
N LYS A 113 10.62 4.52 3.32
CA LYS A 113 11.09 4.37 1.94
C LYS A 113 10.00 3.83 1.01
N TYR A 114 9.27 2.79 1.44
CA TYR A 114 8.23 2.16 0.62
C TYR A 114 6.96 3.01 0.53
N LEU A 115 6.56 3.61 1.64
CA LEU A 115 5.44 4.53 1.69
C LEU A 115 5.70 5.77 0.82
N GLN A 116 6.91 6.34 0.89
CA GLN A 116 7.31 7.46 0.05
C GLN A 116 7.28 7.08 -1.44
N CYS A 117 7.77 5.89 -1.78
CA CYS A 117 7.71 5.39 -3.15
C CYS A 117 6.26 5.32 -3.68
N THR A 118 5.30 4.90 -2.85
CA THR A 118 3.87 4.91 -3.20
C THR A 118 3.34 6.34 -3.40
N VAL A 119 3.72 7.27 -2.53
CA VAL A 119 3.38 8.70 -2.68
C VAL A 119 3.95 9.24 -3.98
N ASP A 120 5.22 8.96 -4.30
CA ASP A 120 5.88 9.40 -5.52
C ASP A 120 5.24 8.77 -6.78
N ALA A 121 4.82 7.50 -6.69
CA ALA A 121 4.06 6.85 -7.77
C ALA A 121 2.74 7.59 -8.06
N LEU A 122 2.04 8.11 -7.04
CA LEU A 122 0.85 8.93 -7.19
C LEU A 122 1.15 10.30 -7.86
N LEU A 123 2.37 10.79 -7.80
CA LEU A 123 2.76 12.01 -8.52
C LEU A 123 2.93 11.75 -10.03
N SER A 124 3.38 10.55 -10.41
CA SER A 124 3.62 10.16 -11.80
C SER A 124 2.43 9.48 -12.47
N LYS A 125 1.58 8.81 -11.69
CA LYS A 125 0.39 8.08 -12.15
C LYS A 125 -0.88 8.65 -11.52
N THR A 126 -2.03 8.43 -12.15
CA THR A 126 -3.31 8.78 -11.52
C THR A 126 -3.73 7.71 -10.50
N LEU A 127 -4.46 8.10 -9.48
CA LEU A 127 -5.01 7.17 -8.49
C LEU A 127 -5.86 6.06 -9.13
N PRO A 128 -6.78 6.33 -10.08
CA PRO A 128 -7.49 5.28 -10.79
C PRO A 128 -6.58 4.29 -11.54
N THR A 129 -5.47 4.76 -12.12
CA THR A 129 -4.49 3.89 -12.78
C THR A 129 -3.87 2.91 -11.80
N ILE A 130 -3.44 3.39 -10.62
CA ILE A 130 -2.87 2.53 -9.58
C ILE A 130 -3.90 1.55 -9.05
N VAL A 131 -5.11 2.02 -8.77
CA VAL A 131 -6.22 1.17 -8.30
C VAL A 131 -6.53 0.05 -9.29
N ASN A 132 -6.65 0.37 -10.57
CA ASN A 132 -6.91 -0.61 -11.62
C ASN A 132 -5.75 -1.61 -11.79
N ALA A 133 -4.51 -1.15 -11.70
CA ALA A 133 -3.34 -2.01 -11.73
C ALA A 133 -3.36 -3.02 -10.56
N MET A 134 -3.61 -2.55 -9.35
CA MET A 134 -3.64 -3.43 -8.17
C MET A 134 -4.77 -4.45 -8.21
N GLN A 135 -5.91 -4.16 -8.84
CA GLN A 135 -6.96 -5.16 -9.05
C GLN A 135 -6.55 -6.31 -10.00
N ARG A 136 -5.53 -6.10 -10.81
CA ARG A 136 -4.97 -7.08 -11.76
C ARG A 136 -3.71 -7.76 -11.24
N GLU A 137 -3.29 -7.40 -10.03
CA GLU A 137 -2.14 -8.03 -9.38
C GLU A 137 -2.39 -9.54 -9.25
N PRO A 138 -1.39 -10.40 -9.58
CA PRO A 138 -1.58 -11.86 -9.69
C PRO A 138 -2.20 -12.51 -8.47
N GLY A 139 -1.76 -12.15 -7.25
CA GLY A 139 -2.32 -12.70 -6.02
C GLY A 139 -3.79 -12.35 -5.85
N ILE A 140 -4.18 -11.09 -6.07
CA ILE A 140 -5.58 -10.65 -6.02
C ILE A 140 -6.42 -11.37 -7.09
N LYS A 141 -5.88 -11.49 -8.31
CA LYS A 141 -6.56 -12.18 -9.41
C LYS A 141 -6.79 -13.66 -9.09
N GLU A 142 -5.80 -14.34 -8.53
CA GLU A 142 -5.91 -15.74 -8.13
C GLU A 142 -7.00 -15.94 -7.08
N PHE A 143 -7.00 -15.13 -6.01
CA PHE A 143 -8.03 -15.19 -4.96
C PHE A 143 -9.44 -15.01 -5.53
N ARG A 144 -9.60 -14.09 -6.49
CA ARG A 144 -10.90 -13.87 -7.16
C ARG A 144 -11.35 -15.06 -7.98
N ILE A 145 -10.44 -15.65 -8.76
CA ILE A 145 -10.77 -16.79 -9.64
C ILE A 145 -11.12 -18.03 -8.83
N LEU A 146 -10.41 -18.26 -7.73
CA LEU A 146 -10.57 -19.47 -6.92
C LEU A 146 -11.61 -19.30 -5.80
N ASP A 147 -12.25 -18.13 -5.69
CA ASP A 147 -13.18 -17.76 -4.60
C ASP A 147 -12.60 -18.11 -3.22
N ARG A 148 -11.29 -17.88 -3.07
CA ARG A 148 -10.56 -18.15 -1.82
C ARG A 148 -10.69 -16.96 -0.88
N SER A 149 -10.71 -17.29 0.41
CA SER A 149 -10.49 -16.32 1.49
C SER A 149 -9.16 -16.64 2.16
N GLY A 150 -8.33 -15.63 2.38
CA GLY A 150 -7.03 -15.83 3.02
C GLY A 150 -6.20 -14.54 3.04
N ILE A 151 -4.99 -14.66 3.55
CA ILE A 151 -4.04 -13.56 3.63
C ILE A 151 -3.29 -13.49 2.30
N LEU A 152 -3.26 -12.31 1.70
CA LEU A 152 -2.46 -12.04 0.50
C LEU A 152 -0.97 -12.13 0.83
N HIS A 153 -0.25 -12.97 0.07
CA HIS A 153 1.18 -13.23 0.24
C HIS A 153 1.53 -13.70 1.67
N ASP A 154 0.77 -14.68 2.17
CA ASP A 154 1.15 -15.43 3.36
C ASP A 154 2.29 -16.39 3.01
N ILE A 155 3.41 -16.32 3.75
CA ILE A 155 4.61 -17.17 3.54
C ILE A 155 4.30 -18.67 3.67
N SER A 156 3.20 -19.03 4.33
CA SER A 156 2.77 -20.41 4.46
C SER A 156 2.14 -20.98 3.18
N ASP A 157 1.83 -20.15 2.20
CA ASP A 157 1.17 -20.54 0.96
C ASP A 157 2.13 -20.39 -0.25
N SER A 158 2.12 -21.37 -1.16
CA SER A 158 2.98 -21.40 -2.36
C SER A 158 2.80 -20.22 -3.33
N SER A 159 1.76 -19.39 -3.11
CA SER A 159 1.52 -18.18 -3.88
C SER A 159 2.60 -17.09 -3.69
N ASP A 160 3.34 -17.12 -2.59
CA ASP A 160 4.48 -16.19 -2.39
C ASP A 160 5.62 -16.46 -3.40
N ASP A 161 5.74 -17.68 -3.89
CA ASP A 161 6.73 -18.03 -4.90
C ASP A 161 6.48 -17.33 -6.24
N ASP A 162 5.22 -17.10 -6.60
CA ASP A 162 4.87 -16.50 -7.90
C ASP A 162 5.23 -15.02 -7.95
N ILE A 163 4.89 -14.25 -6.91
CA ILE A 163 5.23 -12.82 -6.88
C ILE A 163 6.75 -12.59 -6.76
N PHE A 164 7.46 -13.44 -6.02
CA PHE A 164 8.91 -13.40 -5.96
C PHE A 164 9.54 -13.74 -7.32
N THR A 165 8.95 -14.67 -8.06
CA THR A 165 9.39 -15.04 -9.41
C THR A 165 9.14 -13.90 -10.38
N ASP A 166 7.98 -13.25 -10.33
CA ASP A 166 7.65 -12.09 -11.13
C ASP A 166 8.59 -10.92 -10.84
N PHE A 167 8.88 -10.65 -9.58
CA PHE A 167 9.83 -9.61 -9.19
C PHE A 167 11.28 -9.93 -9.57
N LYS A 168 11.69 -11.20 -9.54
CA LYS A 168 12.98 -11.64 -10.08
C LYS A 168 13.06 -11.39 -11.58
N THR A 169 11.99 -11.73 -12.30
CA THR A 169 11.89 -11.51 -13.74
C THR A 169 11.96 -10.03 -14.06
N LEU A 170 11.20 -9.20 -13.34
CA LEU A 170 11.24 -7.74 -13.49
C LEU A 170 12.65 -7.19 -13.24
N LYS A 171 13.34 -7.63 -12.17
CA LYS A 171 14.74 -7.24 -11.89
C LYS A 171 15.69 -7.67 -13.00
N SER A 172 15.49 -8.83 -13.60
CA SER A 172 16.35 -9.30 -14.70
C SER A 172 16.19 -8.46 -15.96
N ILE A 173 15.00 -7.90 -16.21
CA ILE A 173 14.68 -7.06 -17.37
C ILE A 173 15.18 -5.63 -17.17
N ILE A 174 14.93 -5.06 -15.99
CA ILE A 174 15.25 -3.64 -15.68
C ILE A 174 16.74 -3.47 -15.39
N GLY A 175 17.42 -4.54 -14.97
CA GLY A 175 18.76 -4.48 -14.40
C GLY A 175 18.74 -4.14 -12.91
N ASP A 176 19.87 -4.36 -12.23
CA ASP A 176 20.01 -4.08 -10.80
C ASP A 176 20.17 -2.57 -10.59
N ILE A 177 19.05 -1.84 -10.58
CA ILE A 177 19.02 -0.43 -10.19
C ILE A 177 19.16 -0.40 -8.66
N LYS A 178 20.40 -0.43 -8.19
CA LYS A 178 20.73 -0.42 -6.77
C LYS A 178 20.06 0.78 -6.09
N SER A 179 19.27 0.48 -5.07
CA SER A 179 18.61 1.42 -4.14
C SER A 179 17.37 2.17 -4.62
N ASP A 180 16.99 2.16 -5.89
CA ASP A 180 15.77 2.80 -6.35
C ASP A 180 14.63 1.79 -6.53
N VAL A 181 13.55 1.95 -5.74
CA VAL A 181 12.35 1.12 -5.83
C VAL A 181 11.23 1.83 -6.61
N PHE A 182 11.40 3.12 -6.93
CA PHE A 182 10.38 3.92 -7.61
C PHE A 182 10.20 3.53 -9.08
N VAL A 183 11.30 3.44 -9.83
CA VAL A 183 11.24 3.05 -11.25
C VAL A 183 10.63 1.67 -11.43
N PRO A 184 11.10 0.63 -10.70
CA PRO A 184 10.44 -0.69 -10.72
C PRO A 184 8.95 -0.64 -10.37
N ALA A 185 8.54 0.12 -9.36
CA ALA A 185 7.14 0.24 -8.98
C ALA A 185 6.30 0.86 -10.11
N CYS A 186 6.79 1.90 -10.76
CA CYS A 186 6.12 2.53 -11.91
C CYS A 186 5.98 1.54 -13.09
N ILE A 187 7.04 0.80 -13.41
CA ILE A 187 7.02 -0.21 -14.47
C ILE A 187 6.03 -1.34 -14.13
N TRP A 188 6.02 -1.80 -12.88
CA TRP A 188 5.07 -2.82 -12.43
C TRP A 188 3.62 -2.35 -12.60
N ILE A 189 3.30 -1.14 -12.18
CA ILE A 189 1.98 -0.52 -12.36
C ILE A 189 1.62 -0.46 -13.85
N ASP A 190 2.56 -0.05 -14.72
CA ASP A 190 2.32 0.02 -16.17
C ASP A 190 2.09 -1.36 -16.78
N CYS A 191 2.87 -2.36 -16.39
CA CYS A 191 2.69 -3.75 -16.84
C CYS A 191 1.29 -4.26 -16.46
N LEU A 192 0.88 -4.09 -15.20
CA LEU A 192 -0.44 -4.52 -14.74
C LEU A 192 -1.58 -3.73 -15.43
N SER A 193 -1.36 -2.45 -15.74
CA SER A 193 -2.35 -1.62 -16.42
C SER A 193 -2.52 -1.99 -17.90
N SER A 194 -1.48 -2.53 -18.54
CA SER A 194 -1.48 -2.89 -19.97
C SER A 194 -1.97 -4.29 -20.26
N VAL A 195 -2.19 -5.13 -19.25
CA VAL A 195 -2.80 -6.45 -19.43
C VAL A 195 -4.26 -6.26 -19.87
N GLU A 196 -4.54 -6.52 -21.14
CA GLU A 196 -5.91 -6.56 -21.66
C GLU A 196 -6.70 -7.69 -20.99
N THR A 197 -7.93 -7.39 -20.60
CA THR A 197 -8.89 -8.34 -20.00
C THR A 197 -9.43 -9.33 -21.02
#